data_2cfc4a4e694c5ba3d80f26fdb63456f4
#
_entry.id   2cfc4a4e694c5ba3d80f26fdb63456f4
#
_cell.length_a   1.000
_cell.length_b   1.000
_cell.length_c   1.000
_cell.angle_alpha   90.00
_cell.angle_beta   90.00
_cell.angle_gamma   90.00
#
_symmetry.space_group_name_H-M   'P 1'
#
loop_
_entity.id
_entity.type
_entity.pdbx_description
1 polymer ?
#
loop_
_entity_poly.entity_id
_entity_poly.type
_entity_poly.pdbx_seq_one_letter_code
_entity_poly.pdbx_strand_id
1 'polypeptide(L)'
;PMGLDKLDPLSPERLHLCIEASRLAYAERDAVVSDPDQVEVPVEKLLSAEFAAELRGRIISTQAMDAPPPAALPAASTVYLCVVDKDRNAVSFINSLFEAFGSGLVGPESGVLLQNRGFSFNLDKGHANCIAANKRPMHTIIPGMVVKDAKTVMPFGVMGGQYQAFGHMYFLTNLFEHGLGLQEAMDLPRLFPALDGPVEIESGMPADTVAGLEAMGHKTAATAKPIGGAQAIRIDWDEGVLTGASEPRKDGQALGY
;
A
#
# COMPACT_ATOMS: atom_id res chain seq x y z
N PRO A 1 -10.38 1.40 16.93
CA PRO A 1 -9.61 0.14 16.96
C PRO A 1 -10.49 -1.02 16.52
N MET A 2 -9.96 -1.91 15.68
CA MET A 2 -10.68 -3.11 15.20
C MET A 2 -10.26 -4.36 15.98
N GLY A 3 -9.34 -4.22 16.95
CA GLY A 3 -8.86 -5.32 17.78
C GLY A 3 -7.99 -6.32 17.03
N LEU A 4 -7.29 -5.87 15.98
CA LEU A 4 -6.43 -6.72 15.15
C LEU A 4 -5.30 -7.37 15.96
N ASP A 5 -4.81 -6.67 16.98
CA ASP A 5 -3.80 -7.12 17.94
C ASP A 5 -4.16 -8.39 18.72
N LYS A 6 -5.44 -8.74 18.75
CA LYS A 6 -5.98 -9.93 19.44
C LYS A 6 -6.16 -11.15 18.54
N LEU A 7 -5.96 -10.97 17.24
CA LEU A 7 -6.12 -12.01 16.23
C LEU A 7 -4.74 -12.51 15.80
N ASP A 8 -4.63 -13.75 15.35
CA ASP A 8 -3.39 -14.22 14.73
C ASP A 8 -3.10 -13.44 13.45
N PRO A 9 -1.82 -13.07 13.17
CA PRO A 9 -1.44 -12.31 11.98
C PRO A 9 -1.95 -12.88 10.65
N LEU A 10 -2.09 -14.19 10.56
CA LEU A 10 -2.57 -14.88 9.35
C LEU A 10 -3.96 -15.47 9.52
N SER A 11 -4.70 -15.15 10.59
CA SER A 11 -6.08 -15.65 10.74
C SER A 11 -7.01 -15.09 9.67
N PRO A 12 -8.01 -15.87 9.23
CA PRO A 12 -8.98 -15.42 8.25
C PRO A 12 -9.79 -14.22 8.76
N GLU A 13 -10.08 -14.13 10.05
CA GLU A 13 -10.81 -13.03 10.67
C GLU A 13 -10.05 -11.71 10.54
N ARG A 14 -8.74 -11.71 10.87
CA ARG A 14 -7.91 -10.51 10.70
C ARG A 14 -7.82 -10.09 9.24
N LEU A 15 -7.50 -11.03 8.36
CA LEU A 15 -7.32 -10.73 6.95
C LEU A 15 -8.62 -10.30 6.28
N HIS A 16 -9.76 -10.86 6.69
CA HIS A 16 -11.09 -10.38 6.28
C HIS A 16 -11.28 -8.90 6.65
N LEU A 17 -11.01 -8.52 7.89
CA LEU A 17 -11.13 -7.12 8.34
C LEU A 17 -10.21 -6.19 7.53
N CYS A 18 -8.98 -6.62 7.24
CA CYS A 18 -8.05 -5.86 6.39
C CYS A 18 -8.56 -5.70 4.95
N ILE A 19 -9.15 -6.75 4.36
CA ILE A 19 -9.74 -6.72 3.03
C ILE A 19 -10.90 -5.72 2.99
N GLU A 20 -11.84 -5.83 3.91
CA GLU A 20 -13.05 -5.00 3.95
C GLU A 20 -12.72 -3.52 4.19
N ALA A 21 -11.82 -3.24 5.15
CA ALA A 21 -11.37 -1.88 5.41
C ALA A 21 -10.69 -1.27 4.18
N SER A 22 -9.87 -2.06 3.47
CA SER A 22 -9.18 -1.56 2.28
C SER A 22 -10.16 -1.31 1.12
N ARG A 23 -11.15 -2.17 0.90
CA ARG A 23 -12.19 -1.97 -0.11
C ARG A 23 -12.92 -0.64 0.08
N LEU A 24 -13.31 -0.34 1.32
CA LEU A 24 -13.95 0.93 1.65
C LEU A 24 -13.00 2.12 1.42
N ALA A 25 -11.75 2.03 1.89
CA ALA A 25 -10.77 3.09 1.73
C ALA A 25 -10.43 3.35 0.25
N TYR A 26 -10.30 2.31 -0.57
CA TYR A 26 -10.06 2.46 -2.00
C TYR A 26 -11.26 3.06 -2.73
N ALA A 27 -12.49 2.69 -2.35
CA ALA A 27 -13.70 3.29 -2.92
C ALA A 27 -13.76 4.81 -2.65
N GLU A 28 -13.46 5.24 -1.42
CA GLU A 28 -13.39 6.66 -1.07
C GLU A 28 -12.25 7.38 -1.80
N ARG A 29 -11.06 6.76 -1.85
CA ARG A 29 -9.91 7.29 -2.60
C ARG A 29 -10.30 7.55 -4.05
N ASP A 30 -10.85 6.54 -4.70
CA ASP A 30 -11.15 6.60 -6.13
C ASP A 30 -12.26 7.60 -6.46
N ALA A 31 -13.18 7.84 -5.51
CA ALA A 31 -14.24 8.83 -5.68
C ALA A 31 -13.75 10.28 -5.63
N VAL A 32 -12.74 10.60 -4.79
CA VAL A 32 -12.45 12.01 -4.47
C VAL A 32 -10.98 12.42 -4.61
N VAL A 33 -10.01 11.47 -4.61
CA VAL A 33 -8.60 11.85 -4.66
C VAL A 33 -8.18 12.25 -6.07
N SER A 34 -7.70 13.47 -6.18
CA SER A 34 -7.26 14.07 -7.44
C SER A 34 -6.25 15.19 -7.18
N ASP A 35 -5.96 16.01 -8.19
CA ASP A 35 -5.10 17.18 -8.07
C ASP A 35 -5.73 18.25 -7.16
N PRO A 36 -5.17 18.51 -5.97
CA PRO A 36 -5.75 19.49 -5.04
C PRO A 36 -5.70 20.93 -5.52
N ASP A 37 -4.92 21.24 -6.56
CA ASP A 37 -4.89 22.58 -7.16
C ASP A 37 -6.11 22.80 -8.08
N GLN A 38 -6.82 21.75 -8.46
CA GLN A 38 -7.98 21.83 -9.37
C GLN A 38 -9.27 21.25 -8.79
N VAL A 39 -9.18 20.44 -7.75
CA VAL A 39 -10.33 19.78 -7.12
C VAL A 39 -10.19 19.86 -5.62
N GLU A 40 -11.26 20.21 -4.92
CA GLU A 40 -11.29 20.17 -3.47
C GLU A 40 -11.29 18.70 -3.00
N VAL A 41 -10.16 18.27 -2.43
CA VAL A 41 -10.03 16.94 -1.81
C VAL A 41 -10.31 17.09 -0.30
N PRO A 42 -11.34 16.42 0.25
CA PRO A 42 -11.75 16.61 1.66
C PRO A 42 -10.82 15.86 2.63
N VAL A 43 -9.53 16.24 2.67
CA VAL A 43 -8.48 15.54 3.42
C VAL A 43 -8.81 15.43 4.90
N GLU A 44 -9.28 16.53 5.53
CA GLU A 44 -9.63 16.53 6.95
C GLU A 44 -10.73 15.51 7.27
N LYS A 45 -11.77 15.44 6.42
CA LYS A 45 -12.83 14.44 6.55
C LYS A 45 -12.28 13.02 6.39
N LEU A 46 -11.50 12.77 5.34
CA LEU A 46 -10.95 11.44 5.03
C LEU A 46 -10.06 10.90 6.16
N LEU A 47 -9.37 11.79 6.88
CA LEU A 47 -8.47 11.44 7.99
C LEU A 47 -9.15 11.55 9.37
N SER A 48 -10.44 11.90 9.45
CA SER A 48 -11.13 12.05 10.72
C SER A 48 -11.45 10.70 11.38
N ALA A 49 -11.46 10.70 12.71
CA ALA A 49 -11.85 9.53 13.49
C ALA A 49 -13.33 9.15 13.29
N GLU A 50 -14.16 10.16 13.09
CA GLU A 50 -15.60 10.01 12.84
C GLU A 50 -15.84 9.28 11.52
N PHE A 51 -15.17 9.69 10.45
CA PHE A 51 -15.31 9.04 9.14
C PHE A 51 -14.74 7.62 9.16
N ALA A 52 -13.60 7.40 9.80
CA ALA A 52 -13.07 6.06 10.02
C ALA A 52 -14.04 5.17 10.81
N ALA A 53 -14.76 5.72 11.80
CA ALA A 53 -15.77 4.98 12.55
C ALA A 53 -17.01 4.67 11.70
N GLU A 54 -17.45 5.60 10.85
CA GLU A 54 -18.55 5.39 9.90
C GLU A 54 -18.20 4.21 8.95
N LEU A 55 -17.03 4.26 8.30
CA LEU A 55 -16.60 3.20 7.40
C LEU A 55 -16.49 1.85 8.11
N ARG A 56 -15.90 1.83 9.31
CA ARG A 56 -15.83 0.61 10.13
C ARG A 56 -17.20 0.03 10.44
N GLY A 57 -18.20 0.88 10.70
CA GLY A 57 -19.59 0.47 10.97
C GLY A 57 -20.26 -0.27 9.80
N ARG A 58 -19.70 -0.17 8.60
CA ARG A 58 -20.17 -0.87 7.39
C ARG A 58 -19.60 -2.28 7.24
N ILE A 59 -18.55 -2.62 8.00
CA ILE A 59 -17.89 -3.93 7.94
C ILE A 59 -18.67 -4.94 8.77
N ILE A 60 -19.06 -6.05 8.15
CA ILE A 60 -19.64 -7.22 8.81
C ILE A 60 -18.50 -8.21 9.06
N SER A 61 -18.19 -8.48 10.32
CA SER A 61 -16.98 -9.26 10.70
C SER A 61 -16.99 -10.73 10.25
N THR A 62 -18.09 -11.23 9.72
CA THR A 62 -18.27 -12.64 9.33
C THR A 62 -18.67 -12.83 7.88
N GLN A 63 -18.83 -11.75 7.13
CA GLN A 63 -19.32 -11.82 5.75
C GLN A 63 -18.67 -10.74 4.89
N ALA A 64 -18.14 -11.14 3.74
CA ALA A 64 -17.61 -10.21 2.74
C ALA A 64 -18.73 -9.31 2.20
N MET A 65 -18.41 -7.99 2.06
CA MET A 65 -19.32 -7.07 1.37
C MET A 65 -19.32 -7.34 -0.15
N ASP A 66 -20.41 -6.99 -0.79
CA ASP A 66 -20.42 -6.90 -2.24
C ASP A 66 -19.39 -5.85 -2.66
N ALA A 67 -18.37 -6.28 -3.39
CA ALA A 67 -17.29 -5.38 -3.78
C ALA A 67 -17.85 -4.23 -4.62
N PRO A 68 -17.54 -2.97 -4.31
CA PRO A 68 -17.89 -1.86 -5.20
C PRO A 68 -17.23 -2.08 -6.57
N PRO A 69 -17.84 -1.59 -7.66
CA PRO A 69 -17.23 -1.73 -8.98
C PRO A 69 -15.85 -1.05 -8.98
N PRO A 70 -14.82 -1.74 -9.48
CA PRO A 70 -13.46 -1.26 -9.42
C PRO A 70 -13.19 -0.15 -10.44
N ALA A 71 -12.23 0.72 -10.12
CA ALA A 71 -11.51 1.47 -11.13
C ALA A 71 -10.42 0.55 -11.71
N ALA A 72 -10.57 0.13 -12.95
CA ALA A 72 -9.55 -0.66 -13.65
C ALA A 72 -8.28 0.19 -13.82
N LEU A 73 -7.25 -0.06 -13.04
CA LEU A 73 -5.96 0.58 -13.17
C LEU A 73 -4.88 -0.47 -13.41
N PRO A 74 -3.96 -0.26 -14.37
CA PRO A 74 -2.96 -1.26 -14.74
C PRO A 74 -1.96 -1.53 -13.62
N ALA A 75 -1.30 -2.68 -13.72
CA ALA A 75 -0.19 -3.05 -12.84
C ALA A 75 0.98 -2.06 -13.01
N ALA A 76 1.45 -1.48 -11.92
CA ALA A 76 2.53 -0.50 -11.93
C ALA A 76 3.86 -1.11 -11.48
N SER A 77 4.97 -0.68 -12.10
CA SER A 77 6.34 -0.98 -11.69
C SER A 77 6.93 0.18 -10.91
N THR A 78 7.51 -0.12 -9.75
CA THR A 78 7.99 0.90 -8.82
C THR A 78 9.26 0.42 -8.13
N VAL A 79 10.20 1.33 -7.85
CA VAL A 79 11.37 1.10 -7.02
C VAL A 79 11.25 1.97 -5.77
N TYR A 80 11.60 1.39 -4.63
CA TYR A 80 11.69 2.09 -3.35
C TYR A 80 13.06 1.86 -2.71
N LEU A 81 13.62 2.91 -2.13
CA LEU A 81 14.81 2.85 -1.29
C LEU A 81 14.66 3.76 -0.06
N CYS A 82 15.35 3.43 1.01
CA CYS A 82 15.54 4.31 2.14
C CYS A 82 17.00 4.34 2.58
N VAL A 83 17.41 5.47 3.15
CA VAL A 83 18.78 5.70 3.61
C VAL A 83 18.71 6.40 4.96
N VAL A 84 19.58 6.02 5.88
CA VAL A 84 19.81 6.73 7.14
C VAL A 84 21.30 6.93 7.29
N ASP A 85 21.76 8.19 7.44
CA ASP A 85 23.15 8.51 7.61
C ASP A 85 23.61 8.45 9.09
N LYS A 86 24.91 8.73 9.34
CA LYS A 86 25.49 8.72 10.69
C LYS A 86 24.87 9.77 11.62
N ASP A 87 24.35 10.86 11.07
CA ASP A 87 23.71 11.95 11.81
C ASP A 87 22.18 11.70 11.99
N ARG A 88 21.69 10.53 11.54
CA ARG A 88 20.28 10.10 11.57
C ARG A 88 19.38 10.94 10.63
N ASN A 89 19.95 11.62 9.64
CA ASN A 89 19.14 12.12 8.54
C ASN A 89 18.57 10.92 7.77
N ALA A 90 17.28 10.94 7.54
CA ALA A 90 16.57 9.82 6.92
C ALA A 90 15.90 10.23 5.61
N VAL A 91 16.06 9.42 4.59
CA VAL A 91 15.42 9.57 3.29
C VAL A 91 14.50 8.39 3.04
N SER A 92 13.26 8.66 2.67
CA SER A 92 12.31 7.69 2.14
C SER A 92 12.02 8.08 0.70
N PHE A 93 12.49 7.28 -0.26
CA PHE A 93 12.48 7.64 -1.68
C PHE A 93 11.81 6.56 -2.52
N ILE A 94 10.85 7.00 -3.34
CA ILE A 94 10.15 6.12 -4.26
C ILE A 94 10.17 6.69 -5.67
N ASN A 95 10.43 5.86 -6.66
CA ASN A 95 10.47 6.24 -8.07
C ASN A 95 9.65 5.26 -8.91
N SER A 96 8.94 5.77 -9.90
CA SER A 96 8.08 4.96 -10.74
C SER A 96 7.80 5.64 -12.07
N LEU A 97 7.85 4.87 -13.14
CA LEU A 97 7.34 5.26 -14.44
C LEU A 97 5.83 4.97 -14.60
N PHE A 98 5.20 4.44 -13.55
CA PHE A 98 3.88 3.83 -13.49
C PHE A 98 3.91 2.40 -14.04
N GLU A 99 3.77 2.15 -15.32
CA GLU A 99 4.03 0.80 -15.89
C GLU A 99 5.51 0.57 -16.17
N ALA A 100 5.89 -0.69 -16.35
CA ALA A 100 7.23 -1.05 -16.79
C ALA A 100 7.52 -0.35 -18.14
N PHE A 101 8.67 0.32 -18.24
CA PHE A 101 9.04 1.17 -19.39
C PHE A 101 8.12 2.39 -19.64
N GLY A 102 7.19 2.70 -18.74
CA GLY A 102 6.33 3.88 -18.81
C GLY A 102 5.60 4.01 -20.14
N SER A 103 5.77 5.14 -20.82
CA SER A 103 5.19 5.39 -22.15
C SER A 103 5.91 4.68 -23.30
N GLY A 104 7.06 4.06 -23.07
CA GLY A 104 7.93 3.56 -24.13
C GLY A 104 8.68 4.66 -24.92
N LEU A 105 8.46 5.93 -24.60
CA LEU A 105 9.10 7.05 -25.24
C LEU A 105 10.34 7.49 -24.45
N VAL A 106 11.42 7.79 -25.17
CA VAL A 106 12.68 8.29 -24.60
C VAL A 106 12.91 9.70 -25.07
N GLY A 107 13.24 10.60 -24.15
CA GLY A 107 13.65 11.96 -24.51
C GLY A 107 14.94 11.93 -25.32
N PRO A 108 14.96 12.44 -26.58
CA PRO A 108 16.08 12.19 -27.50
C PRO A 108 17.40 12.81 -27.04
N GLU A 109 17.35 13.90 -26.30
CA GLU A 109 18.55 14.59 -25.80
C GLU A 109 18.96 14.13 -24.39
N SER A 110 17.97 13.77 -23.54
CA SER A 110 18.23 13.42 -22.14
C SER A 110 18.44 11.92 -21.90
N GLY A 111 17.99 11.06 -22.82
CA GLY A 111 17.97 9.62 -22.61
C GLY A 111 16.93 9.17 -21.56
N VAL A 112 16.11 10.09 -21.03
CA VAL A 112 15.13 9.79 -19.98
C VAL A 112 13.92 9.09 -20.57
N LEU A 113 13.58 7.93 -20.01
CA LEU A 113 12.36 7.23 -20.33
C LEU A 113 11.15 7.93 -19.67
N LEU A 114 10.16 8.30 -20.48
CA LEU A 114 9.03 9.09 -20.01
C LEU A 114 7.98 8.18 -19.32
N GLN A 115 7.51 8.62 -18.17
CA GLN A 115 6.45 7.94 -17.41
C GLN A 115 5.09 7.98 -18.17
N ASN A 116 4.20 7.03 -17.86
CA ASN A 116 2.83 7.00 -18.39
C ASN A 116 1.75 7.16 -17.32
N ARG A 117 2.02 7.90 -16.25
CA ARG A 117 1.09 8.08 -15.13
C ARG A 117 -0.24 8.71 -15.52
N GLY A 118 -0.28 9.44 -16.64
CA GLY A 118 -1.52 9.96 -17.21
C GLY A 118 -2.58 8.89 -17.49
N PHE A 119 -2.19 7.61 -17.59
CA PHE A 119 -3.12 6.49 -17.72
C PHE A 119 -4.06 6.35 -16.50
N SER A 120 -3.71 6.90 -15.34
CA SER A 120 -4.57 6.89 -14.16
C SER A 120 -5.70 7.93 -14.18
N PHE A 121 -5.78 8.82 -15.17
CA PHE A 121 -6.91 9.71 -15.32
C PHE A 121 -8.20 8.96 -15.66
N ASN A 122 -9.33 9.49 -15.15
CA ASN A 122 -10.65 9.08 -15.57
C ASN A 122 -11.09 9.90 -16.79
N LEU A 123 -11.93 9.32 -17.65
CA LEU A 123 -12.48 10.02 -18.81
C LEU A 123 -13.93 10.52 -18.59
N ASP A 124 -14.55 10.14 -17.48
CA ASP A 124 -15.85 10.66 -17.08
C ASP A 124 -15.72 12.12 -16.60
N LYS A 125 -16.41 13.02 -17.29
CA LYS A 125 -16.36 14.47 -17.00
C LYS A 125 -16.87 14.85 -15.60
N GLY A 126 -17.67 14.00 -14.98
CA GLY A 126 -18.17 14.18 -13.61
C GLY A 126 -17.19 13.69 -12.52
N HIS A 127 -16.14 12.97 -12.91
CA HIS A 127 -15.21 12.35 -11.97
C HIS A 127 -14.13 13.32 -11.49
N ALA A 128 -13.83 13.31 -10.18
CA ALA A 128 -12.80 14.19 -9.59
C ALA A 128 -11.45 14.07 -10.31
N ASN A 129 -11.03 12.86 -10.69
CA ASN A 129 -9.78 12.61 -11.42
C ASN A 129 -9.97 12.59 -12.96
N CYS A 130 -10.97 13.30 -13.49
CA CYS A 130 -11.11 13.46 -14.94
C CYS A 130 -9.92 14.22 -15.52
N ILE A 131 -9.46 13.80 -16.69
CA ILE A 131 -8.38 14.48 -17.42
C ILE A 131 -8.75 15.93 -17.73
N ALA A 132 -7.83 16.85 -17.47
CA ALA A 132 -7.96 18.27 -17.76
C ALA A 132 -6.59 18.89 -18.06
N ALA A 133 -6.60 20.11 -18.65
CA ALA A 133 -5.38 20.85 -18.91
C ALA A 133 -4.63 21.19 -17.59
N ASN A 134 -3.32 21.03 -17.59
CA ASN A 134 -2.44 21.30 -16.45
C ASN A 134 -2.79 20.53 -15.16
N LYS A 135 -3.53 19.44 -15.23
CA LYS A 135 -3.94 18.63 -14.10
C LYS A 135 -2.98 17.46 -13.88
N ARG A 136 -2.63 17.24 -12.61
CA ARG A 136 -1.89 16.04 -12.18
C ARG A 136 -2.87 14.87 -12.02
N PRO A 137 -2.55 13.67 -12.54
CA PRO A 137 -3.36 12.49 -12.27
C PRO A 137 -3.21 12.03 -10.82
N MET A 138 -4.19 11.28 -10.31
CA MET A 138 -4.06 10.59 -9.03
C MET A 138 -2.77 9.77 -9.00
N HIS A 139 -2.05 9.86 -7.88
CA HIS A 139 -0.76 9.21 -7.67
C HIS A 139 -0.88 7.98 -6.78
N THR A 140 -0.08 6.94 -7.08
CA THR A 140 -0.03 5.70 -6.28
C THR A 140 1.24 5.57 -5.45
N ILE A 141 2.25 6.42 -5.65
CA ILE A 141 3.51 6.35 -4.90
C ILE A 141 3.41 7.14 -3.59
N ILE A 142 3.75 6.47 -2.50
CA ILE A 142 3.59 6.94 -1.12
C ILE A 142 4.81 6.56 -0.26
N PRO A 143 5.94 7.30 -0.34
CA PRO A 143 7.05 7.06 0.58
C PRO A 143 6.60 7.33 2.02
N GLY A 144 6.90 6.41 2.94
CA GLY A 144 6.45 6.47 4.33
C GLY A 144 7.56 6.89 5.30
N MET A 145 7.17 7.52 6.40
CA MET A 145 8.06 7.87 7.50
C MET A 145 7.31 7.72 8.83
N VAL A 146 7.83 6.90 9.72
CA VAL A 146 7.33 6.86 11.11
C VAL A 146 8.11 7.86 11.94
N VAL A 147 7.37 8.75 12.63
CA VAL A 147 7.92 9.77 13.51
C VAL A 147 7.30 9.62 14.90
N LYS A 148 8.13 9.71 15.93
CA LYS A 148 7.71 9.72 17.34
C LYS A 148 8.49 10.81 18.07
N ASP A 149 7.80 11.64 18.83
CA ASP A 149 8.38 12.75 19.62
C ASP A 149 9.33 13.64 18.79
N ALA A 150 8.84 14.03 17.59
CA ALA A 150 9.58 14.81 16.58
C ALA A 150 10.87 14.17 16.05
N LYS A 151 11.13 12.91 16.34
CA LYS A 151 12.28 12.14 15.82
C LYS A 151 11.82 11.13 14.80
N THR A 152 12.57 10.97 13.72
CA THR A 152 12.36 9.88 12.78
C THR A 152 12.68 8.55 13.44
N VAL A 153 11.74 7.62 13.41
CA VAL A 153 11.89 6.26 13.93
C VAL A 153 12.15 5.28 12.80
N MET A 154 11.52 5.49 11.64
CA MET A 154 11.64 4.53 10.55
C MET A 154 11.22 5.14 9.21
N PRO A 155 12.14 5.37 8.25
CA PRO A 155 11.79 5.47 6.85
C PRO A 155 11.39 4.09 6.34
N PHE A 156 10.27 4.01 5.60
CA PHE A 156 9.77 2.76 5.02
C PHE A 156 8.99 3.02 3.76
N GLY A 157 8.81 1.99 2.96
CA GLY A 157 7.90 2.06 1.82
C GLY A 157 7.63 0.69 1.24
N VAL A 158 6.49 0.58 0.58
CA VAL A 158 6.05 -0.62 -0.10
C VAL A 158 5.80 -0.27 -1.57
N MET A 159 6.50 -0.90 -2.48
CA MET A 159 6.24 -0.80 -3.91
C MET A 159 5.12 -1.77 -4.33
N GLY A 160 4.50 -1.56 -5.50
CA GLY A 160 3.48 -2.48 -6.02
C GLY A 160 2.23 -1.80 -6.58
N GLY A 161 2.37 -0.58 -7.10
CA GLY A 161 1.25 0.14 -7.72
C GLY A 161 0.11 0.37 -6.75
N GLN A 162 -1.06 -0.16 -7.07
CA GLN A 162 -2.26 -0.03 -6.22
C GLN A 162 -2.11 -0.72 -4.86
N TYR A 163 -1.30 -1.76 -4.76
CA TYR A 163 -1.03 -2.46 -3.50
C TYR A 163 -0.38 -1.57 -2.44
N GLN A 164 0.29 -0.48 -2.81
CA GLN A 164 1.10 0.31 -1.87
C GLN A 164 0.35 0.71 -0.59
N ALA A 165 -0.86 1.23 -0.70
CA ALA A 165 -1.63 1.66 0.48
C ALA A 165 -2.00 0.47 1.39
N PHE A 166 -2.49 -0.62 0.81
CA PHE A 166 -2.75 -1.86 1.55
C PHE A 166 -1.46 -2.42 2.16
N GLY A 167 -0.38 -2.46 1.40
CA GLY A 167 0.91 -2.97 1.85
C GLY A 167 1.51 -2.16 3.00
N HIS A 168 1.35 -0.83 3.01
CA HIS A 168 1.71 0.01 4.15
C HIS A 168 0.92 -0.37 5.40
N MET A 169 -0.40 -0.46 5.29
CA MET A 169 -1.26 -0.85 6.40
C MET A 169 -0.89 -2.25 6.91
N TYR A 170 -0.74 -3.22 6.01
CA TYR A 170 -0.40 -4.59 6.36
C TYR A 170 0.97 -4.69 7.06
N PHE A 171 2.00 -4.05 6.53
CA PHE A 171 3.33 -4.01 7.13
C PHE A 171 3.33 -3.33 8.50
N LEU A 172 2.70 -2.16 8.63
CA LEU A 172 2.68 -1.41 9.89
C LEU A 172 1.86 -2.11 10.97
N THR A 173 0.74 -2.75 10.63
CA THR A 173 -0.03 -3.52 11.61
C THR A 173 0.70 -4.79 12.07
N ASN A 174 1.41 -5.48 11.18
CA ASN A 174 2.28 -6.59 11.55
C ASN A 174 3.37 -6.15 12.54
N LEU A 175 3.97 -4.99 12.29
CA LEU A 175 5.06 -4.48 13.10
C LEU A 175 4.58 -3.92 14.46
N PHE A 176 3.54 -3.08 14.47
CA PHE A 176 3.15 -2.31 15.64
C PHE A 176 2.01 -2.92 16.46
N GLU A 177 1.09 -3.63 15.82
CA GLU A 177 -0.03 -4.26 16.53
C GLU A 177 0.31 -5.71 16.95
N HIS A 178 1.04 -6.44 16.10
CA HIS A 178 1.45 -7.82 16.40
C HIS A 178 2.86 -7.92 16.98
N GLY A 179 3.65 -6.84 16.97
CA GLY A 179 5.00 -6.81 17.57
C GLY A 179 6.03 -7.67 16.84
N LEU A 180 5.81 -7.99 15.56
CA LEU A 180 6.75 -8.78 14.76
C LEU A 180 8.07 -8.02 14.55
N GLY A 181 9.15 -8.76 14.37
CA GLY A 181 10.43 -8.21 13.94
C GLY A 181 10.32 -7.54 12.55
N LEU A 182 11.24 -6.60 12.26
CA LEU A 182 11.19 -5.81 11.04
C LEU A 182 11.18 -6.68 9.76
N GLN A 183 12.08 -7.68 9.70
CA GLN A 183 12.16 -8.62 8.59
C GLN A 183 10.97 -9.60 8.60
N GLU A 184 10.60 -10.10 9.77
CA GLU A 184 9.48 -11.02 9.94
C GLU A 184 8.17 -10.40 9.41
N ALA A 185 7.91 -9.11 9.72
CA ALA A 185 6.75 -8.38 9.23
C ALA A 185 6.72 -8.25 7.68
N MET A 186 7.89 -8.27 7.03
CA MET A 186 8.02 -8.27 5.57
C MET A 186 7.83 -9.66 4.96
N ASP A 187 8.28 -10.70 5.67
CA ASP A 187 8.32 -12.08 5.16
C ASP A 187 6.96 -12.76 5.16
N LEU A 188 5.99 -12.29 5.97
CA LEU A 188 4.65 -12.87 5.98
C LEU A 188 4.05 -12.93 4.59
N PRO A 189 3.34 -14.04 4.26
CA PRO A 189 2.63 -14.16 3.00
C PRO A 189 1.58 -13.05 2.88
N ARG A 190 1.40 -12.55 1.67
CA ARG A 190 0.54 -11.40 1.38
C ARG A 190 -0.70 -11.79 0.61
N LEU A 191 -1.68 -10.95 0.74
CA LEU A 191 -2.87 -10.94 -0.11
C LEU A 191 -3.16 -9.52 -0.57
N PHE A 192 -3.92 -9.40 -1.64
CA PHE A 192 -4.41 -8.12 -2.11
C PHE A 192 -5.84 -8.26 -2.63
N PRO A 193 -6.81 -7.52 -2.06
CA PRO A 193 -8.15 -7.46 -2.62
C PRO A 193 -8.09 -6.62 -3.91
N ALA A 194 -7.77 -7.27 -5.02
CA ALA A 194 -7.71 -6.62 -6.32
C ALA A 194 -8.97 -5.79 -6.56
N LEU A 195 -8.80 -4.64 -7.18
CA LEU A 195 -9.90 -3.68 -7.34
C LEU A 195 -10.99 -4.20 -8.30
N ASP A 196 -10.65 -5.14 -9.18
CA ASP A 196 -11.51 -5.67 -10.25
C ASP A 196 -11.52 -7.20 -10.33
N GLY A 197 -11.20 -7.88 -9.23
CA GLY A 197 -11.07 -9.33 -9.27
C GLY A 197 -11.18 -10.00 -7.91
N PRO A 198 -10.76 -11.25 -7.86
CA PRO A 198 -10.64 -11.99 -6.61
C PRO A 198 -9.55 -11.40 -5.71
N VAL A 199 -9.56 -11.78 -4.44
CA VAL A 199 -8.44 -11.55 -3.53
C VAL A 199 -7.25 -12.38 -4.01
N GLU A 200 -6.22 -11.71 -4.50
CA GLU A 200 -4.97 -12.36 -4.88
C GLU A 200 -4.22 -12.82 -3.63
N ILE A 201 -3.74 -14.05 -3.61
CA ILE A 201 -3.09 -14.67 -2.44
C ILE A 201 -1.74 -15.26 -2.86
N GLU A 202 -0.68 -14.91 -2.14
CA GLU A 202 0.65 -15.50 -2.32
C GLU A 202 0.72 -16.95 -1.84
N SER A 203 1.63 -17.71 -2.45
CA SER A 203 2.05 -19.01 -1.93
C SER A 203 2.60 -18.85 -0.49
N GLY A 204 2.32 -19.81 0.38
CA GLY A 204 2.71 -19.76 1.78
C GLY A 204 1.62 -19.24 2.71
N MET A 205 0.51 -18.71 2.18
CA MET A 205 -0.68 -18.47 2.99
C MET A 205 -1.25 -19.80 3.51
N PRO A 206 -1.54 -19.94 4.83
CA PRO A 206 -2.13 -21.17 5.36
C PRO A 206 -3.44 -21.56 4.66
N ALA A 207 -3.60 -22.83 4.36
CA ALA A 207 -4.80 -23.33 3.67
C ALA A 207 -6.09 -23.04 4.45
N ASP A 208 -6.04 -23.14 5.79
CA ASP A 208 -7.19 -22.85 6.65
C ASP A 208 -7.57 -21.35 6.58
N THR A 209 -6.58 -20.47 6.41
CA THR A 209 -6.83 -19.04 6.20
C THR A 209 -7.59 -18.80 4.90
N VAL A 210 -7.14 -19.43 3.81
CA VAL A 210 -7.80 -19.31 2.49
C VAL A 210 -9.24 -19.84 2.58
N ALA A 211 -9.42 -21.04 3.15
CA ALA A 211 -10.74 -21.65 3.32
C ALA A 211 -11.66 -20.79 4.20
N GLY A 212 -11.13 -20.18 5.27
CA GLY A 212 -11.88 -19.27 6.13
C GLY A 212 -12.34 -18.00 5.40
N LEU A 213 -11.48 -17.40 4.57
CA LEU A 213 -11.85 -16.26 3.74
C LEU A 213 -12.94 -16.62 2.72
N GLU A 214 -12.84 -17.78 2.09
CA GLU A 214 -13.85 -18.27 1.14
C GLU A 214 -15.19 -18.56 1.84
N ALA A 215 -15.16 -19.12 3.05
CA ALA A 215 -16.35 -19.34 3.87
C ALA A 215 -17.06 -18.03 4.25
N MET A 216 -16.31 -16.93 4.38
CA MET A 216 -16.88 -15.57 4.59
C MET A 216 -17.40 -14.93 3.29
N GLY A 217 -17.22 -15.60 2.13
CA GLY A 217 -17.73 -15.14 0.85
C GLY A 217 -16.69 -14.41 -0.04
N HIS A 218 -15.43 -14.35 0.35
CA HIS A 218 -14.40 -13.83 -0.53
C HIS A 218 -14.12 -14.81 -1.68
N LYS A 219 -13.98 -14.27 -2.90
CA LYS A 219 -13.40 -15.03 -4.02
C LYS A 219 -11.91 -14.90 -3.94
N THR A 220 -11.18 -15.99 -3.93
CA THR A 220 -9.73 -16.02 -3.85
C THR A 220 -9.10 -16.51 -5.14
N ALA A 221 -7.87 -16.09 -5.42
CA ALA A 221 -7.05 -16.62 -6.49
C ALA A 221 -5.57 -16.64 -6.08
N ALA A 222 -4.89 -17.75 -6.33
CA ALA A 222 -3.44 -17.81 -6.15
C ALA A 222 -2.75 -16.92 -7.19
N THR A 223 -1.78 -16.10 -6.74
CA THR A 223 -0.93 -15.34 -7.66
C THR A 223 0.42 -16.02 -7.85
N ALA A 224 0.89 -16.04 -9.09
CA ALA A 224 2.24 -16.50 -9.43
C ALA A 224 3.29 -15.37 -9.27
N LYS A 225 2.85 -14.12 -9.13
CA LYS A 225 3.73 -12.94 -8.99
C LYS A 225 3.76 -12.48 -7.55
N PRO A 226 4.93 -12.08 -7.03
CA PRO A 226 5.01 -11.48 -5.71
C PRO A 226 4.16 -10.22 -5.59
N ILE A 227 3.43 -10.09 -4.48
CA ILE A 227 2.59 -8.94 -4.19
C ILE A 227 3.43 -7.86 -3.50
N GLY A 228 3.71 -6.79 -4.21
CA GLY A 228 4.44 -5.65 -3.67
C GLY A 228 5.91 -5.97 -3.30
N GLY A 229 6.48 -5.11 -2.49
CA GLY A 229 7.83 -5.26 -1.95
C GLY A 229 8.12 -4.14 -0.95
N ALA A 230 8.63 -4.46 0.23
CA ALA A 230 8.87 -3.52 1.32
C ALA A 230 10.36 -3.34 1.61
N GLN A 231 10.75 -2.13 2.01
CA GLN A 231 12.08 -1.81 2.55
C GLN A 231 11.88 -0.89 3.75
N ALA A 232 12.69 -1.06 4.79
CA ALA A 232 12.66 -0.17 5.96
C ALA A 232 14.00 -0.14 6.67
N ILE A 233 14.26 0.97 7.37
CA ILE A 233 15.36 1.10 8.32
C ILE A 233 14.78 1.61 9.64
N ARG A 234 14.81 0.83 10.68
CA ARG A 234 14.42 1.24 12.03
C ARG A 234 15.61 1.90 12.74
N ILE A 235 15.35 3.04 13.35
CA ILE A 235 16.31 3.80 14.17
C ILE A 235 15.97 3.55 15.64
N ASP A 236 16.85 2.88 16.36
CA ASP A 236 16.81 2.80 17.81
C ASP A 236 17.64 3.96 18.37
N TRP A 237 16.96 4.95 18.94
CA TRP A 237 17.60 6.14 19.47
C TRP A 237 18.25 5.93 20.83
N ASP A 238 17.82 4.91 21.58
CA ASP A 238 18.33 4.62 22.91
C ASP A 238 19.64 3.82 22.81
N GLU A 239 19.65 2.79 21.95
CA GLU A 239 20.82 1.95 21.69
C GLU A 239 21.75 2.53 20.61
N GLY A 240 21.31 3.53 19.86
CA GLY A 240 22.06 4.13 18.75
C GLY A 240 22.20 3.21 17.53
N VAL A 241 21.39 2.16 17.43
CA VAL A 241 21.48 1.11 16.38
C VAL A 241 20.52 1.39 15.22
N LEU A 242 20.96 1.03 14.02
CA LEU A 242 20.12 0.97 12.82
C LEU A 242 19.86 -0.49 12.47
N THR A 243 18.58 -0.84 12.27
CA THR A 243 18.16 -2.16 11.79
C THR A 243 17.53 -2.02 10.42
N GLY A 244 18.19 -2.54 9.39
CA GLY A 244 17.66 -2.57 8.03
C GLY A 244 16.95 -3.90 7.74
N ALA A 245 15.84 -3.85 6.99
CA ALA A 245 15.17 -5.01 6.42
C ALA A 245 14.87 -4.79 4.95
N SER A 246 14.97 -5.86 4.18
CA SER A 246 14.80 -5.83 2.74
C SER A 246 13.88 -6.95 2.26
N GLU A 247 13.11 -6.64 1.24
CA GLU A 247 12.11 -7.52 0.63
C GLU A 247 12.73 -8.75 -0.03
N PRO A 248 12.47 -9.97 0.44
CA PRO A 248 13.02 -11.17 -0.17
C PRO A 248 12.39 -11.52 -1.53
N ARG A 249 11.21 -10.97 -1.85
CA ARG A 249 10.50 -11.19 -3.14
C ARG A 249 11.06 -10.34 -4.29
N LYS A 250 11.91 -9.37 -3.94
CA LYS A 250 12.44 -8.39 -4.88
C LYS A 250 13.95 -8.34 -4.70
N ASP A 251 14.75 -8.68 -5.40
CA ASP A 251 16.23 -8.65 -5.39
C ASP A 251 16.83 -7.41 -4.68
N GLY A 252 16.31 -7.15 -3.49
CA GLY A 252 16.67 -6.03 -2.63
C GLY A 252 17.71 -6.43 -1.59
N GLN A 253 18.41 -5.44 -1.02
CA GLN A 253 19.42 -5.67 0.01
C GLN A 253 19.44 -4.55 1.04
N ALA A 254 19.58 -4.92 2.33
CA ALA A 254 19.92 -4.00 3.40
C ALA A 254 21.44 -4.01 3.62
N LEU A 255 22.07 -2.84 3.54
CA LEU A 255 23.51 -2.67 3.69
C LEU A 255 23.82 -1.66 4.78
N GLY A 256 24.83 -1.96 5.62
CA GLY A 256 25.42 -1.03 6.57
C GLY A 256 26.94 -0.90 6.34
N TYR A 257 27.48 0.28 6.60
CA TYR A 257 28.90 0.57 6.48
C TYR A 257 29.36 1.64 7.48
#